data_e13a9291313f5fffd38b4b9c85fa37b1
#
_entry.id   e13a9291313f5fffd38b4b9c85fa37b1
#
_cell.length_a   1.000
_cell.length_b   1.000
_cell.length_c   1.000
_cell.angle_alpha   90.00
_cell.angle_beta   90.00
_cell.angle_gamma   90.00
#
_symmetry.space_group_name_H-M   'P 1'
#
loop_
_entity.id
_entity.type
_entity.pdbx_description
1 polymer ?
#
loop_
_entity_poly.entity_id
_entity_poly.type
_entity_poly.pdbx_seq_one_letter_code
_entity_poly.pdbx_strand_id
1 'polypeptide(L)'
;MQKFNYLSAALADRIASAVSATGKAERAMATAIDAMVSEGLTFTDFISPKTAGGGSTASPEKFEEINRAIVLGFSQTAQKLLDTPTKGLSETQKANKRYWQQQIGARRNDFKRALEKRVRIVEEGGTPSRVRTPEQRIRDNLNDVLKVCQNAEEANFDINDMVDAVKKALSVLK
;
A
#
# COMPACT_ATOMS: atom_id res chain seq x y z
N MET A 1 -0.50 14.07 -22.11
CA MET A 1 -0.79 12.81 -21.40
C MET A 1 0.38 11.86 -21.57
N GLN A 2 0.95 11.34 -20.49
CA GLN A 2 2.00 10.33 -20.61
C GLN A 2 1.38 9.03 -21.12
N LYS A 3 2.00 8.45 -22.14
CA LYS A 3 1.54 7.21 -22.76
C LYS A 3 2.14 6.02 -22.01
N PHE A 4 1.30 5.13 -21.52
CA PHE A 4 1.67 3.84 -20.94
C PHE A 4 1.36 2.75 -21.96
N ASN A 5 2.23 1.75 -22.07
CA ASN A 5 2.08 0.62 -23.00
C ASN A 5 1.77 -0.69 -22.24
N TYR A 6 2.22 -0.80 -21.00
CA TYR A 6 2.08 -2.00 -20.16
C TYR A 6 1.11 -1.81 -19.01
N LEU A 7 0.78 -0.57 -18.66
CA LEU A 7 -0.23 -0.24 -17.65
C LEU A 7 -1.40 0.49 -18.33
N SER A 8 -2.63 0.22 -17.87
CA SER A 8 -3.73 1.10 -18.25
C SER A 8 -3.55 2.49 -17.62
N ALA A 9 -4.09 3.52 -18.26
CA ALA A 9 -4.08 4.87 -17.69
C ALA A 9 -4.78 4.89 -16.32
N ALA A 10 -5.89 4.15 -16.18
CA ALA A 10 -6.63 4.04 -14.93
C ALA A 10 -5.80 3.40 -13.81
N LEU A 11 -4.99 2.38 -14.11
CA LEU A 11 -4.10 1.78 -13.13
C LEU A 11 -2.98 2.74 -12.73
N ALA A 12 -2.35 3.43 -13.70
CA ALA A 12 -1.33 4.43 -13.42
C ALA A 12 -1.85 5.54 -12.49
N ASP A 13 -3.08 6.04 -12.72
CA ASP A 13 -3.72 7.03 -11.86
C ASP A 13 -4.01 6.49 -10.45
N ARG A 14 -4.39 5.22 -10.31
CA ARG A 14 -4.60 4.59 -8.99
C ARG A 14 -3.30 4.42 -8.23
N ILE A 15 -2.21 4.02 -8.90
CA ILE A 15 -0.86 3.97 -8.30
C ILE A 15 -0.45 5.37 -7.83
N ALA A 16 -0.58 6.38 -8.68
CA ALA A 16 -0.26 7.77 -8.33
C ALA A 16 -1.09 8.27 -7.13
N SER A 17 -2.39 7.97 -7.12
CA SER A 17 -3.30 8.33 -6.02
C SER A 17 -2.90 7.66 -4.71
N ALA A 18 -2.47 6.39 -4.74
CA ALA A 18 -2.01 5.67 -3.55
C ALA A 18 -0.70 6.27 -3.00
N VAL A 19 0.19 6.73 -3.88
CA VAL A 19 1.46 7.37 -3.50
C VAL A 19 1.23 8.74 -2.88
N SER A 20 0.30 9.54 -3.43
CA SER A 20 0.00 10.90 -2.96
C SER A 20 -0.96 10.95 -1.78
N ALA A 21 -1.65 9.85 -1.44
CA ALA A 21 -2.67 9.83 -0.41
C ALA A 21 -2.09 10.16 0.97
N THR A 22 -2.70 11.17 1.62
CA THR A 22 -2.49 11.50 3.02
C THR A 22 -3.80 11.29 3.79
N GLY A 23 -3.75 10.64 4.95
CA GLY A 23 -4.93 10.41 5.79
C GLY A 23 -5.91 9.31 5.33
N LYS A 24 -5.87 8.88 4.06
CA LYS A 24 -6.64 7.76 3.50
C LYS A 24 -5.73 6.75 2.78
N ALA A 25 -4.46 6.73 3.15
CA ALA A 25 -3.42 5.96 2.46
C ALA A 25 -3.74 4.45 2.35
N GLU A 26 -4.29 3.84 3.38
CA GLU A 26 -4.64 2.40 3.35
C GLU A 26 -5.73 2.08 2.33
N ARG A 27 -6.76 2.93 2.23
CA ARG A 27 -7.85 2.72 1.26
C ARG A 27 -7.36 2.90 -0.17
N ALA A 28 -6.55 3.95 -0.40
CA ALA A 28 -5.97 4.22 -1.71
C ALA A 28 -5.01 3.09 -2.13
N MET A 29 -4.19 2.58 -1.19
CA MET A 29 -3.31 1.44 -1.42
C MET A 29 -4.12 0.18 -1.77
N ALA A 30 -5.17 -0.16 -1.00
CA ALA A 30 -5.99 -1.34 -1.28
C ALA A 30 -6.67 -1.25 -2.65
N THR A 31 -7.20 -0.07 -3.02
CA THR A 31 -7.81 0.15 -4.34
C THR A 31 -6.79 -0.02 -5.47
N ALA A 32 -5.55 0.46 -5.27
CA ALA A 32 -4.47 0.28 -6.24
C ALA A 32 -4.07 -1.20 -6.36
N ILE A 33 -3.95 -1.92 -5.25
CA ILE A 33 -3.63 -3.36 -5.23
C ILE A 33 -4.72 -4.19 -5.94
N ASP A 34 -5.99 -3.91 -5.68
CA ASP A 34 -7.10 -4.61 -6.35
C ASP A 34 -7.06 -4.38 -7.88
N ALA A 35 -6.75 -3.16 -8.31
CA ALA A 35 -6.59 -2.85 -9.73
C ALA A 35 -5.36 -3.55 -10.35
N MET A 36 -4.22 -3.58 -9.63
CA MET A 36 -3.02 -4.27 -10.07
C MET A 36 -3.29 -5.77 -10.30
N VAL A 37 -3.96 -6.42 -9.34
CA VAL A 37 -4.35 -7.83 -9.46
C VAL A 37 -5.29 -8.04 -10.65
N SER A 38 -6.27 -7.16 -10.85
CA SER A 38 -7.21 -7.24 -11.99
C SER A 38 -6.53 -7.09 -13.33
N GLU A 39 -5.41 -6.35 -13.41
CA GLU A 39 -4.60 -6.19 -14.63
C GLU A 39 -3.45 -7.21 -14.72
N GLY A 40 -3.42 -8.22 -13.82
CA GLY A 40 -2.46 -9.31 -13.86
C GLY A 40 -1.05 -8.92 -13.40
N LEU A 41 -0.89 -7.83 -12.65
CA LEU A 41 0.38 -7.51 -12.03
C LEU A 41 0.63 -8.41 -10.82
N THR A 42 1.88 -8.84 -10.68
CA THR A 42 2.36 -9.66 -9.58
C THR A 42 3.41 -8.91 -8.77
N PHE A 43 3.72 -9.38 -7.58
CA PHE A 43 4.78 -8.77 -6.75
C PHE A 43 6.16 -8.83 -7.40
N THR A 44 6.39 -9.79 -8.31
CA THR A 44 7.65 -9.94 -9.05
C THR A 44 7.86 -8.86 -10.11
N ASP A 45 6.77 -8.22 -10.59
CA ASP A 45 6.86 -7.07 -11.50
C ASP A 45 7.49 -5.83 -10.84
N PHE A 46 7.50 -5.79 -9.51
CA PHE A 46 8.10 -4.72 -8.71
C PHE A 46 9.58 -4.98 -8.35
N ILE A 47 10.15 -6.10 -8.81
CA ILE A 47 11.57 -6.41 -8.65
C ILE A 47 12.33 -5.83 -9.85
N SER A 48 13.47 -5.18 -9.58
CA SER A 48 14.29 -4.63 -10.68
C SER A 48 14.82 -5.75 -11.57
N PRO A 49 14.63 -5.69 -12.89
CA PRO A 49 15.17 -6.66 -13.84
C PRO A 49 16.71 -6.65 -13.89
N LYS A 50 17.35 -5.60 -13.37
CA LYS A 50 18.83 -5.49 -13.27
C LYS A 50 19.41 -6.18 -12.04
N THR A 51 18.57 -6.68 -11.13
CA THR A 51 19.04 -7.37 -9.93
C THR A 51 19.40 -8.81 -10.28
N ALA A 52 20.67 -9.15 -10.25
CA ALA A 52 21.15 -10.51 -10.50
C ALA A 52 20.46 -11.50 -9.54
N GLY A 53 19.83 -12.56 -10.09
CA GLY A 53 19.08 -13.55 -9.32
C GLY A 53 17.77 -13.05 -8.71
N GLY A 54 17.29 -11.88 -9.09
CA GLY A 54 16.20 -11.19 -8.41
C GLY A 54 14.79 -11.71 -8.67
N GLY A 55 14.58 -12.67 -9.57
CA GLY A 55 13.25 -13.25 -9.84
C GLY A 55 12.24 -12.26 -10.41
N SER A 56 12.70 -11.20 -11.09
CA SER A 56 11.81 -10.26 -11.80
C SER A 56 11.11 -10.93 -12.96
N THR A 57 9.81 -10.70 -13.11
CA THR A 57 9.01 -11.09 -14.28
C THR A 57 8.73 -9.93 -15.22
N ALA A 58 9.02 -8.70 -14.80
CA ALA A 58 8.81 -7.52 -15.61
C ALA A 58 9.89 -7.35 -16.68
N SER A 59 9.50 -6.96 -17.89
CA SER A 59 10.45 -6.38 -18.85
C SER A 59 11.00 -5.04 -18.30
N PRO A 60 12.18 -4.60 -18.76
CA PRO A 60 12.70 -3.28 -18.38
C PRO A 60 11.70 -2.15 -18.63
N GLU A 61 10.96 -2.20 -19.74
CA GLU A 61 9.97 -1.20 -20.10
C GLU A 61 8.76 -1.20 -19.15
N LYS A 62 8.22 -2.38 -18.82
CA LYS A 62 7.13 -2.52 -17.83
C LYS A 62 7.55 -1.99 -16.47
N PHE A 63 8.76 -2.32 -16.03
CA PHE A 63 9.31 -1.84 -14.76
C PHE A 63 9.46 -0.31 -14.73
N GLU A 64 9.90 0.31 -15.83
CA GLU A 64 9.99 1.76 -15.93
C GLU A 64 8.61 2.43 -15.97
N GLU A 65 7.60 1.79 -16.54
CA GLU A 65 6.21 2.29 -16.46
C GLU A 65 5.66 2.29 -15.04
N ILE A 66 5.94 1.25 -14.27
CA ILE A 66 5.60 1.20 -12.84
C ILE A 66 6.28 2.35 -12.09
N ASN A 67 7.57 2.58 -12.33
CA ASN A 67 8.30 3.69 -11.71
C ASN A 67 7.69 5.05 -12.09
N ARG A 68 7.32 5.24 -13.35
CA ARG A 68 6.66 6.48 -13.82
C ARG A 68 5.31 6.69 -13.15
N ALA A 69 4.48 5.63 -13.00
CA ALA A 69 3.21 5.71 -12.29
C ALA A 69 3.39 6.13 -10.83
N ILE A 70 4.43 5.63 -10.16
CA ILE A 70 4.81 6.06 -8.80
C ILE A 70 5.19 7.55 -8.77
N VAL A 71 6.02 8.00 -9.72
CA VAL A 71 6.47 9.40 -9.83
C VAL A 71 5.31 10.36 -10.03
N LEU A 72 4.27 9.97 -10.77
CA LEU A 72 3.06 10.78 -10.92
C LEU A 72 2.36 11.10 -9.58
N GLY A 73 2.53 10.27 -8.57
CA GLY A 73 1.99 10.52 -7.22
C GLY A 73 2.82 11.49 -6.38
N PHE A 74 4.01 11.90 -6.82
CA PHE A 74 4.83 12.88 -6.12
C PHE A 74 4.41 14.32 -6.44
N SER A 75 4.86 15.28 -5.64
CA SER A 75 4.62 16.69 -5.91
C SER A 75 5.20 17.10 -7.27
N GLN A 76 4.60 18.12 -7.92
CA GLN A 76 5.09 18.62 -9.22
C GLN A 76 6.55 19.06 -9.16
N THR A 77 6.99 19.61 -8.01
CA THR A 77 8.39 20.00 -7.81
C THR A 77 9.32 18.79 -7.85
N ALA A 78 8.92 17.68 -7.20
CA ALA A 78 9.69 16.45 -7.21
C ALA A 78 9.74 15.82 -8.61
N GLN A 79 8.61 15.79 -9.33
CA GLN A 79 8.55 15.30 -10.71
C GLN A 79 9.50 16.08 -11.63
N LYS A 80 9.43 17.42 -11.62
CA LYS A 80 10.33 18.28 -12.41
C LYS A 80 11.80 18.04 -12.07
N LEU A 81 12.13 17.89 -10.78
CA LEU A 81 13.51 17.63 -10.35
C LEU A 81 14.00 16.27 -10.84
N LEU A 82 13.17 15.24 -10.81
CA LEU A 82 13.50 13.91 -11.30
C LEU A 82 13.77 13.92 -12.82
N ASP A 83 12.98 14.65 -13.58
CA ASP A 83 13.12 14.78 -15.05
C ASP A 83 14.33 15.63 -15.46
N THR A 84 14.81 16.53 -14.58
CA THR A 84 15.94 17.43 -14.91
C THR A 84 17.25 16.63 -14.96
N PRO A 85 18.07 16.77 -16.01
CA PRO A 85 19.40 16.15 -16.06
C PRO A 85 20.27 16.56 -14.87
N THR A 86 21.07 15.63 -14.36
CA THR A 86 21.92 15.89 -13.16
C THR A 86 23.02 16.91 -13.44
N LYS A 87 23.44 17.03 -14.72
CA LYS A 87 24.42 18.02 -15.14
C LYS A 87 23.83 19.42 -15.01
N GLY A 88 24.48 20.29 -14.23
CA GLY A 88 24.03 21.67 -13.99
C GLY A 88 23.18 21.86 -12.73
N LEU A 89 22.82 20.81 -12.00
CA LEU A 89 22.15 20.94 -10.71
C LEU A 89 23.14 21.35 -9.61
N SER A 90 22.67 22.19 -8.66
CA SER A 90 23.38 22.48 -7.43
C SER A 90 23.52 21.23 -6.54
N GLU A 91 24.43 21.22 -5.60
CA GLU A 91 24.61 20.07 -4.68
C GLU A 91 23.34 19.78 -3.88
N THR A 92 22.63 20.80 -3.42
CA THR A 92 21.34 20.65 -2.74
C THR A 92 20.29 20.01 -3.65
N GLN A 93 20.22 20.43 -4.91
CA GLN A 93 19.29 19.82 -5.88
C GLN A 93 19.68 18.37 -6.20
N LYS A 94 20.96 18.06 -6.31
CA LYS A 94 21.44 16.68 -6.48
C LYS A 94 21.07 15.80 -5.29
N ALA A 95 21.24 16.30 -4.06
CA ALA A 95 20.85 15.61 -2.84
C ALA A 95 19.32 15.33 -2.82
N ASN A 96 18.52 16.34 -3.11
CA ASN A 96 17.06 16.21 -3.20
C ASN A 96 16.63 15.23 -4.31
N LYS A 97 17.30 15.23 -5.46
CA LYS A 97 17.03 14.29 -6.55
C LYS A 97 17.31 12.84 -6.10
N ARG A 98 18.45 12.60 -5.42
CA ARG A 98 18.78 11.28 -4.83
C ARG A 98 17.73 10.84 -3.83
N TYR A 99 17.26 11.73 -2.95
CA TYR A 99 16.20 11.46 -2.01
C TYR A 99 14.92 10.96 -2.73
N TRP A 100 14.46 11.67 -3.77
CA TRP A 100 13.26 11.26 -4.52
C TRP A 100 13.46 9.95 -5.29
N GLN A 101 14.66 9.70 -5.82
CA GLN A 101 15.01 8.39 -6.42
C GLN A 101 14.90 7.24 -5.39
N GLN A 102 15.34 7.46 -4.15
CA GLN A 102 15.16 6.50 -3.07
C GLN A 102 13.67 6.31 -2.71
N GLN A 103 12.87 7.39 -2.73
CA GLN A 103 11.43 7.30 -2.49
C GLN A 103 10.70 6.44 -3.54
N ILE A 104 11.11 6.48 -4.81
CA ILE A 104 10.56 5.55 -5.83
C ILE A 104 10.80 4.11 -5.40
N GLY A 105 12.01 3.76 -4.97
CA GLY A 105 12.34 2.43 -4.48
C GLY A 105 11.53 2.03 -3.24
N ALA A 106 11.37 2.93 -2.29
CA ALA A 106 10.58 2.70 -1.08
C ALA A 106 9.11 2.41 -1.43
N ARG A 107 8.47 3.25 -2.24
CA ARG A 107 7.08 3.06 -2.66
C ARG A 107 6.87 1.78 -3.46
N ARG A 108 7.81 1.46 -4.33
CA ARG A 108 7.80 0.18 -5.06
C ARG A 108 7.83 -1.02 -4.12
N ASN A 109 8.65 -0.98 -3.08
CA ASN A 109 8.70 -2.03 -2.06
C ASN A 109 7.39 -2.11 -1.24
N ASP A 110 6.72 -0.98 -0.98
CA ASP A 110 5.42 -0.97 -0.30
C ASP A 110 4.37 -1.70 -1.15
N PHE A 111 4.28 -1.41 -2.44
CA PHE A 111 3.38 -2.13 -3.37
C PHE A 111 3.74 -3.61 -3.49
N LYS A 112 5.05 -3.94 -3.63
CA LYS A 112 5.51 -5.33 -3.67
C LYS A 112 5.02 -6.12 -2.46
N ARG A 113 5.26 -5.61 -1.25
CA ARG A 113 4.85 -6.26 0.01
C ARG A 113 3.33 -6.40 0.13
N ALA A 114 2.59 -5.38 -0.31
CA ALA A 114 1.13 -5.41 -0.27
C ALA A 114 0.56 -6.46 -1.24
N LEU A 115 1.10 -6.59 -2.45
CA LEU A 115 0.75 -7.63 -3.41
C LEU A 115 1.11 -9.02 -2.91
N GLU A 116 2.33 -9.22 -2.39
CA GLU A 116 2.79 -10.48 -1.81
C GLU A 116 1.87 -10.94 -0.67
N LYS A 117 1.51 -10.03 0.23
CA LYS A 117 0.56 -10.31 1.31
C LYS A 117 -0.82 -10.68 0.76
N ARG A 118 -1.26 -10.03 -0.32
CA ARG A 118 -2.54 -10.30 -0.97
C ARG A 118 -2.58 -11.71 -1.55
N VAL A 119 -1.53 -12.12 -2.25
CA VAL A 119 -1.41 -13.46 -2.85
C VAL A 119 -1.42 -14.52 -1.76
N ARG A 120 -0.61 -14.37 -0.70
CA ARG A 120 -0.55 -15.33 0.41
C ARG A 120 -1.92 -15.53 1.06
N ILE A 121 -2.68 -14.45 1.31
CA ILE A 121 -4.03 -14.56 1.88
C ILE A 121 -4.95 -15.38 0.99
N VAL A 122 -4.87 -15.22 -0.33
CA VAL A 122 -5.68 -15.99 -1.28
C VAL A 122 -5.27 -17.46 -1.31
N GLU A 123 -3.97 -17.75 -1.31
CA GLU A 123 -3.43 -19.12 -1.30
C GLU A 123 -3.78 -19.88 -0.02
N GLU A 124 -3.85 -19.20 1.12
CA GLU A 124 -4.27 -19.75 2.41
C GLU A 124 -5.80 -19.90 2.54
N GLY A 125 -6.56 -19.67 1.47
CA GLY A 125 -8.02 -19.76 1.45
C GLY A 125 -8.72 -18.62 2.19
N GLY A 126 -7.97 -17.59 2.55
CA GLY A 126 -8.49 -16.38 3.18
C GLY A 126 -9.16 -15.47 2.15
N THR A 127 -10.28 -14.87 2.53
CA THR A 127 -10.83 -13.76 1.76
C THR A 127 -9.92 -12.54 1.95
N PRO A 128 -9.40 -11.94 0.85
CA PRO A 128 -8.59 -10.74 0.98
C PRO A 128 -9.38 -9.67 1.74
N SER A 129 -8.83 -9.21 2.83
CA SER A 129 -9.49 -8.22 3.67
C SER A 129 -9.89 -7.02 2.81
N ARG A 130 -11.18 -6.86 2.50
CA ARG A 130 -11.72 -5.58 2.04
C ARG A 130 -11.25 -4.53 3.03
N VAL A 131 -10.92 -3.35 2.54
CA VAL A 131 -10.60 -2.22 3.42
C VAL A 131 -11.74 -2.11 4.41
N ARG A 132 -11.44 -2.45 5.66
CA ARG A 132 -12.44 -2.45 6.72
C ARG A 132 -12.95 -1.02 6.88
N THR A 133 -14.26 -0.84 6.86
CA THR A 133 -14.84 0.46 7.20
C THR A 133 -14.46 0.83 8.64
N PRO A 134 -14.52 2.11 9.02
CA PRO A 134 -14.29 2.50 10.41
C PRO A 134 -15.15 1.67 11.39
N GLU A 135 -16.40 1.41 11.04
CA GLU A 135 -17.33 0.60 11.83
C GLU A 135 -16.84 -0.85 11.97
N GLN A 136 -16.37 -1.44 10.87
CA GLN A 136 -15.81 -2.80 10.89
C GLN A 136 -14.55 -2.88 11.75
N ARG A 137 -13.66 -1.86 11.70
CA ARG A 137 -12.46 -1.79 12.57
C ARG A 137 -12.82 -1.70 14.04
N ILE A 138 -13.81 -0.85 14.37
CA ILE A 138 -14.29 -0.71 15.75
C ILE A 138 -14.87 -2.05 16.22
N ARG A 139 -15.71 -2.68 15.40
CA ARG A 139 -16.30 -3.98 15.71
C ARG A 139 -15.25 -5.05 15.95
N ASP A 140 -14.23 -5.14 15.10
CA ASP A 140 -13.15 -6.12 15.22
C ASP A 140 -12.34 -5.87 16.50
N ASN A 141 -11.98 -4.61 16.79
CA ASN A 141 -11.28 -4.26 18.02
C ASN A 141 -12.10 -4.59 19.28
N LEU A 142 -13.40 -4.32 19.27
CA LEU A 142 -14.29 -4.67 20.39
C LEU A 142 -14.40 -6.19 20.57
N ASN A 143 -14.47 -6.96 19.48
CA ASN A 143 -14.44 -8.41 19.54
C ASN A 143 -13.10 -8.96 20.07
N ASP A 144 -11.99 -8.33 19.71
CA ASP A 144 -10.67 -8.72 20.24
C ASP A 144 -10.56 -8.41 21.73
N VAL A 145 -11.07 -7.26 22.20
CA VAL A 145 -11.20 -6.95 23.64
C VAL A 145 -12.06 -8.00 24.33
N LEU A 146 -13.21 -8.38 23.75
CA LEU A 146 -14.10 -9.39 24.31
C LEU A 146 -13.38 -10.74 24.49
N LYS A 147 -12.60 -11.18 23.49
CA LYS A 147 -11.80 -12.41 23.59
C LYS A 147 -10.77 -12.36 24.71
N VAL A 148 -10.08 -11.21 24.85
CA VAL A 148 -9.11 -11.00 25.92
C VAL A 148 -9.79 -11.09 27.28
N CYS A 149 -10.95 -10.44 27.46
CA CYS A 149 -11.73 -10.52 28.70
C CYS A 149 -12.17 -11.95 29.02
N GLN A 150 -12.60 -12.72 28.01
CA GLN A 150 -13.04 -14.12 28.20
C GLN A 150 -11.91 -15.08 28.59
N ASN A 151 -10.66 -14.74 28.22
CA ASN A 151 -9.47 -15.54 28.51
C ASN A 151 -8.63 -14.98 29.67
N ALA A 152 -9.06 -13.91 30.32
CA ALA A 152 -8.35 -13.33 31.45
C ALA A 152 -8.62 -14.12 32.71
N GLU A 153 -7.60 -14.79 33.24
CA GLU A 153 -7.69 -15.53 34.53
C GLU A 153 -7.47 -14.63 35.74
N GLU A 154 -6.73 -13.50 35.56
CA GLU A 154 -6.47 -12.51 36.61
C GLU A 154 -6.64 -11.08 36.01
N ALA A 155 -7.57 -10.33 36.57
CA ALA A 155 -7.76 -8.91 36.21
C ALA A 155 -7.98 -8.09 37.47
N ASN A 156 -7.43 -6.88 37.49
CA ASN A 156 -7.62 -5.90 38.56
C ASN A 156 -8.92 -5.05 38.39
N PHE A 157 -9.84 -5.52 37.57
CA PHE A 157 -11.14 -4.87 37.28
C PHE A 157 -12.23 -5.93 37.09
N ASP A 158 -13.50 -5.53 37.21
CA ASP A 158 -14.61 -6.44 36.96
C ASP A 158 -14.73 -6.78 35.47
N ILE A 159 -14.37 -8.02 35.16
CA ILE A 159 -14.41 -8.54 33.80
C ILE A 159 -15.84 -8.56 33.24
N ASN A 160 -16.84 -8.84 34.09
CA ASN A 160 -18.24 -8.90 33.66
C ASN A 160 -18.74 -7.52 33.21
N ASP A 161 -18.43 -6.48 33.98
CA ASP A 161 -18.77 -5.09 33.59
C ASP A 161 -18.12 -4.69 32.27
N MET A 162 -16.87 -5.09 32.04
CA MET A 162 -16.19 -4.85 30.76
C MET A 162 -16.85 -5.61 29.61
N VAL A 163 -17.16 -6.88 29.78
CA VAL A 163 -17.86 -7.69 28.77
C VAL A 163 -19.20 -7.11 28.41
N ASP A 164 -19.99 -6.64 29.39
CA ASP A 164 -21.29 -6.04 29.16
C ASP A 164 -21.19 -4.68 28.47
N ALA A 165 -20.19 -3.86 28.81
CA ALA A 165 -19.91 -2.61 28.13
C ALA A 165 -19.53 -2.86 26.65
N VAL A 166 -18.69 -3.83 26.37
CA VAL A 166 -18.29 -4.20 25.00
C VAL A 166 -19.47 -4.74 24.19
N LYS A 167 -20.30 -5.61 24.76
CA LYS A 167 -21.53 -6.11 24.11
C LYS A 167 -22.49 -4.98 23.79
N LYS A 168 -22.68 -4.05 24.72
CA LYS A 168 -23.51 -2.85 24.51
C LYS A 168 -22.98 -1.99 23.39
N ALA A 169 -21.64 -1.75 23.33
CA ALA A 169 -21.01 -1.01 22.24
C ALA A 169 -21.19 -1.71 20.89
N LEU A 170 -21.04 -3.05 20.83
CA LEU A 170 -21.25 -3.84 19.62
C LEU A 170 -22.71 -3.80 19.12
N SER A 171 -23.70 -3.67 20.02
CA SER A 171 -25.11 -3.59 19.65
C SER A 171 -25.49 -2.27 18.97
N VAL A 172 -24.72 -1.21 19.17
CA VAL A 172 -24.92 0.12 18.55
C VAL A 172 -24.34 0.17 17.12
N LEU A 173 -23.40 -0.72 16.80
CA LEU A 173 -22.74 -0.81 15.49
C LEU A 173 -23.54 -1.71 14.52
N LYS A 174 -24.82 -1.44 14.32
CA LYS A 174 -25.69 -2.21 13.40
C LYS A 174 -25.50 -1.81 11.94
#